data_b0192a42d5039477a1adb94e3ad4119f
#
_entry.id   b0192a42d5039477a1adb94e3ad4119f
#
_cell.length_a   1.000
_cell.length_b   1.000
_cell.length_c   1.000
_cell.angle_alpha   90.00
_cell.angle_beta   90.00
_cell.angle_gamma   90.00
#
_symmetry.space_group_name_H-M   'P 1'
#
loop_
_entity.id
_entity.type
_entity.pdbx_description
1 polymer ?
#
loop_
_entity_poly.entity_id
_entity_poly.type
_entity_poly.pdbx_seq_one_letter_code
_entity_poly.pdbx_strand_id
1 'polypeptide(L)'
;MKIIKVVPSGYCKGVIRAIQTVKETISKYPNENIYILGMLVHNRFVVEALQQQNVITLLSDTKDKYQLIDEIDSGVIIFTAHGINKSIKQYAIDKGLIVVDATCSDVLKIMDIVTDYLNRNYDVIYIGKNNHPESQAIISLAKQVHLVTNQDDINRLDIKNEKILITNQTTMSMFETESLIDIILKKYPYAQLAKEVCDATKQRQLAVSKLKDVDCLIVVGDVKSNNTAQLARIGEEIGIKKVVKIEKASDLTDNDLSSYNTIAITSGASTPPYLTKQVIDYLDNKCLDTKVDIERILDL
;
A
#
# COMPACT_ATOMS: atom_id res chain seq x y z
N MET A 1 18.94 26.07 -6.99
CA MET A 1 17.79 25.23 -6.61
C MET A 1 18.08 24.57 -5.26
N LYS A 2 17.17 24.67 -4.28
CA LYS A 2 17.29 24.02 -2.98
C LYS A 2 16.48 22.72 -2.98
N ILE A 3 17.10 21.61 -2.58
CA ILE A 3 16.43 20.31 -2.49
C ILE A 3 16.17 19.99 -1.02
N ILE A 4 14.92 19.65 -0.69
CA ILE A 4 14.47 19.22 0.64
C ILE A 4 14.11 17.73 0.57
N LYS A 5 14.84 16.90 1.30
CA LYS A 5 14.52 15.47 1.46
C LYS A 5 13.48 15.32 2.56
N VAL A 6 12.27 14.92 2.20
CA VAL A 6 11.17 14.70 3.14
C VAL A 6 11.27 13.28 3.70
N VAL A 7 11.41 13.17 5.00
CA VAL A 7 11.54 11.88 5.69
C VAL A 7 10.37 11.65 6.66
N PRO A 8 9.93 10.38 6.82
CA PRO A 8 10.47 9.15 6.23
C PRO A 8 10.09 8.98 4.75
N SER A 9 10.94 8.33 3.98
CA SER A 9 10.73 7.98 2.57
C SER A 9 11.28 6.57 2.29
N GLY A 10 10.93 5.97 1.15
CA GLY A 10 11.35 4.62 0.79
C GLY A 10 10.57 3.53 1.53
N TYR A 11 11.09 2.31 1.53
CA TYR A 11 10.43 1.14 2.10
C TYR A 11 10.01 1.33 3.57
N CYS A 12 8.76 0.97 3.88
CA CYS A 12 8.34 0.82 5.27
C CYS A 12 8.70 -0.57 5.82
N LYS A 13 8.63 -0.73 7.15
CA LYS A 13 8.91 -2.01 7.82
C LYS A 13 8.09 -3.19 7.25
N GLY A 14 6.84 -2.95 6.86
CA GLY A 14 5.97 -3.98 6.28
C GLY A 14 6.45 -4.45 4.91
N VAL A 15 6.92 -3.52 4.08
CA VAL A 15 7.49 -3.81 2.76
C VAL A 15 8.83 -4.55 2.90
N ILE A 16 9.72 -4.09 3.79
CA ILE A 16 10.98 -4.76 4.10
C ILE A 16 10.73 -6.21 4.49
N ARG A 17 9.79 -6.45 5.44
CA ARG A 17 9.41 -7.79 5.88
C ARG A 17 8.89 -8.64 4.71
N ALA A 18 8.03 -8.10 3.85
CA ALA A 18 7.50 -8.85 2.72
C ALA A 18 8.60 -9.29 1.75
N ILE A 19 9.54 -8.40 1.42
CA ILE A 19 10.70 -8.72 0.57
C ILE A 19 11.59 -9.77 1.25
N GLN A 20 11.87 -9.63 2.55
CA GLN A 20 12.65 -10.62 3.31
C GLN A 20 11.96 -11.99 3.31
N THR A 21 10.64 -12.04 3.51
CA THR A 21 9.87 -13.29 3.44
C THR A 21 10.04 -14.00 2.09
N VAL A 22 10.04 -13.25 0.98
CA VAL A 22 10.29 -13.84 -0.34
C VAL A 22 11.73 -14.37 -0.46
N LYS A 23 12.74 -13.59 -0.04
CA LYS A 23 14.15 -14.02 -0.05
C LYS A 23 14.38 -15.29 0.79
N GLU A 24 13.79 -15.35 1.98
CA GLU A 24 13.84 -16.54 2.85
C GLU A 24 13.13 -17.74 2.20
N THR A 25 12.01 -17.49 1.51
CA THR A 25 11.27 -18.55 0.79
C THR A 25 12.09 -19.12 -0.36
N ILE A 26 12.76 -18.27 -1.16
CA ILE A 26 13.67 -18.70 -2.23
C ILE A 26 14.78 -19.60 -1.66
N SER A 27 15.39 -19.17 -0.55
CA SER A 27 16.47 -19.93 0.09
C SER A 27 16.01 -21.25 0.68
N LYS A 28 14.77 -21.29 1.22
CA LYS A 28 14.20 -22.48 1.88
C LYS A 28 13.72 -23.54 0.89
N TYR A 29 13.27 -23.11 -0.29
CA TYR A 29 12.67 -23.97 -1.30
C TYR A 29 13.37 -23.83 -2.67
N PRO A 30 14.66 -24.13 -2.76
CA PRO A 30 15.49 -23.84 -3.95
C PRO A 30 15.10 -24.65 -5.20
N ASN A 31 14.34 -25.74 -5.02
CA ASN A 31 13.92 -26.64 -6.09
C ASN A 31 12.41 -26.49 -6.44
N GLU A 32 11.70 -25.57 -5.76
CA GLU A 32 10.28 -25.35 -5.98
C GLU A 32 10.05 -24.12 -6.85
N ASN A 33 8.99 -24.15 -7.65
CA ASN A 33 8.49 -22.94 -8.27
C ASN A 33 7.85 -22.04 -7.21
N ILE A 34 8.20 -20.76 -7.23
CA ILE A 34 7.70 -19.77 -6.26
C ILE A 34 6.77 -18.79 -6.99
N TYR A 35 5.55 -18.72 -6.52
CA TYR A 35 4.50 -17.87 -7.06
C TYR A 35 4.10 -16.80 -6.04
N ILE A 36 3.80 -15.60 -6.51
CA ILE A 36 3.18 -14.53 -5.70
C ILE A 36 1.79 -14.23 -6.27
N LEU A 37 0.74 -14.31 -5.46
CA LEU A 37 -0.63 -14.08 -5.88
C LEU A 37 -0.96 -12.57 -5.82
N GLY A 38 -0.69 -11.86 -6.90
CA GLY A 38 -0.78 -10.41 -6.99
C GLY A 38 0.58 -9.73 -6.86
N MET A 39 0.62 -8.40 -6.87
CA MET A 39 1.88 -7.67 -6.60
C MET A 39 2.25 -7.79 -5.12
N LEU A 40 3.47 -8.24 -4.81
CA LEU A 40 3.95 -8.37 -3.42
C LEU A 40 3.70 -7.07 -2.64
N VAL A 41 4.04 -5.96 -3.26
CA VAL A 41 3.74 -4.58 -2.87
C VAL A 41 3.42 -3.77 -4.13
N HIS A 42 2.71 -2.66 -4.01
CA HIS A 42 2.38 -1.82 -5.17
C HIS A 42 3.63 -1.09 -5.68
N ASN A 43 4.50 -1.83 -6.39
CA ASN A 43 5.65 -1.28 -7.09
C ASN A 43 6.13 -2.26 -8.18
N ARG A 44 6.06 -1.82 -9.45
CA ARG A 44 6.42 -2.65 -10.61
C ARG A 44 7.89 -3.08 -10.63
N PHE A 45 8.80 -2.23 -10.16
CA PHE A 45 10.22 -2.56 -10.13
C PHE A 45 10.52 -3.69 -9.13
N VAL A 46 9.75 -3.78 -8.02
CA VAL A 46 9.83 -4.93 -7.11
C VAL A 46 9.39 -6.21 -7.82
N VAL A 47 8.33 -6.16 -8.62
CA VAL A 47 7.89 -7.30 -9.43
C VAL A 47 8.97 -7.73 -10.43
N GLU A 48 9.55 -6.78 -11.19
CA GLU A 48 10.61 -7.05 -12.14
C GLU A 48 11.86 -7.66 -11.45
N ALA A 49 12.27 -7.11 -10.31
CA ALA A 49 13.43 -7.62 -9.55
C ALA A 49 13.20 -9.04 -9.01
N LEU A 50 11.98 -9.36 -8.58
CA LEU A 50 11.62 -10.70 -8.13
C LEU A 50 11.54 -11.70 -9.31
N GLN A 51 11.08 -11.26 -10.48
CA GLN A 51 11.09 -12.07 -11.70
C GLN A 51 12.51 -12.47 -12.12
N GLN A 52 13.51 -11.57 -11.96
CA GLN A 52 14.91 -11.90 -12.19
C GLN A 52 15.46 -12.96 -11.22
N GLN A 53 14.81 -13.16 -10.07
CA GLN A 53 15.08 -14.23 -9.12
C GLN A 53 14.22 -15.48 -9.34
N ASN A 54 13.62 -15.64 -10.53
CA ASN A 54 12.74 -16.76 -10.91
C ASN A 54 11.45 -16.85 -10.06
N VAL A 55 11.00 -15.76 -9.47
CA VAL A 55 9.70 -15.69 -8.78
C VAL A 55 8.61 -15.28 -9.76
N ILE A 56 7.55 -16.06 -9.85
CA ILE A 56 6.45 -15.85 -10.80
C ILE A 56 5.36 -15.02 -10.11
N THR A 57 5.09 -13.81 -10.62
CA THR A 57 3.98 -13.01 -10.15
C THR A 57 2.72 -13.32 -10.95
N LEU A 58 1.67 -13.79 -10.28
CA LEU A 58 0.38 -14.11 -10.87
C LEU A 58 -0.51 -12.87 -10.85
N LEU A 59 -0.71 -12.27 -12.01
CA LEU A 59 -1.55 -11.09 -12.22
C LEU A 59 -2.47 -11.32 -13.40
N SER A 60 -3.74 -10.93 -13.25
CA SER A 60 -4.70 -10.93 -14.37
C SER A 60 -5.79 -9.88 -14.11
N ASP A 61 -6.23 -9.24 -15.18
CA ASP A 61 -7.38 -8.33 -15.16
C ASP A 61 -8.71 -9.09 -15.45
N THR A 62 -8.62 -10.35 -15.89
CA THR A 62 -9.77 -11.17 -16.32
C THR A 62 -10.02 -12.41 -15.47
N LYS A 63 -8.99 -12.93 -14.78
CA LYS A 63 -9.08 -14.12 -13.93
C LYS A 63 -9.14 -13.71 -12.46
N ASP A 64 -10.01 -14.36 -11.71
CA ASP A 64 -10.02 -14.22 -10.26
C ASP A 64 -8.85 -15.00 -9.60
N LYS A 65 -8.71 -14.85 -8.29
CA LYS A 65 -7.60 -15.47 -7.55
C LYS A 65 -7.70 -17.01 -7.49
N TYR A 66 -8.90 -17.58 -7.54
CA TYR A 66 -9.07 -19.04 -7.60
C TYR A 66 -8.58 -19.58 -8.93
N GLN A 67 -8.98 -18.96 -10.03
CA GLN A 67 -8.52 -19.32 -11.37
C GLN A 67 -7.01 -19.20 -11.54
N LEU A 68 -6.38 -18.18 -10.93
CA LEU A 68 -4.93 -18.03 -10.92
C LEU A 68 -4.24 -19.16 -10.12
N ILE A 69 -4.83 -19.57 -8.99
CA ILE A 69 -4.32 -20.71 -8.21
C ILE A 69 -4.48 -22.03 -8.99
N ASP A 70 -5.55 -22.18 -9.78
CA ASP A 70 -5.78 -23.37 -10.58
C ASP A 70 -4.71 -23.64 -11.64
N GLU A 71 -4.00 -22.59 -12.08
CA GLU A 71 -2.90 -22.68 -13.03
C GLU A 71 -1.58 -23.20 -12.41
N ILE A 72 -1.52 -23.35 -11.09
CA ILE A 72 -0.35 -23.86 -10.38
C ILE A 72 -0.49 -25.37 -10.17
N ASP A 73 0.38 -26.17 -10.74
CA ASP A 73 0.38 -27.62 -10.50
C ASP A 73 0.98 -27.97 -9.14
N SER A 74 2.10 -27.35 -8.77
CA SER A 74 2.81 -27.57 -7.50
C SER A 74 3.74 -26.39 -7.19
N GLY A 75 4.23 -26.31 -5.95
CA GLY A 75 5.22 -25.32 -5.52
C GLY A 75 4.76 -24.47 -4.33
N VAL A 76 5.39 -23.32 -4.19
CA VAL A 76 5.15 -22.38 -3.10
C VAL A 76 4.34 -21.19 -3.59
N ILE A 77 3.24 -20.87 -2.91
CA ILE A 77 2.47 -19.65 -3.16
C ILE A 77 2.65 -18.66 -2.01
N ILE A 78 3.04 -17.43 -2.33
CA ILE A 78 3.22 -16.33 -1.38
C ILE A 78 2.05 -15.36 -1.50
N PHE A 79 1.37 -15.09 -0.37
CA PHE A 79 0.38 -14.03 -0.28
C PHE A 79 1.03 -12.70 0.03
N THR A 80 0.52 -11.63 -0.57
CA THR A 80 1.14 -10.30 -0.59
C THR A 80 1.05 -9.57 0.74
N ALA A 81 1.77 -8.46 0.87
CA ALA A 81 1.75 -7.60 2.06
C ALA A 81 0.35 -7.04 2.43
N HIS A 82 -0.60 -7.10 1.51
CA HIS A 82 -1.94 -6.51 1.65
C HIS A 82 -2.96 -7.41 2.35
N GLY A 83 -2.59 -8.65 2.67
CA GLY A 83 -3.51 -9.64 3.22
C GLY A 83 -4.28 -10.42 2.15
N ILE A 84 -4.94 -11.47 2.58
CA ILE A 84 -5.70 -12.38 1.73
C ILE A 84 -6.98 -12.86 2.43
N ASN A 85 -8.01 -13.13 1.64
CA ASN A 85 -9.22 -13.82 2.09
C ASN A 85 -8.88 -15.22 2.61
N LYS A 86 -9.41 -15.58 3.78
CA LYS A 86 -9.19 -16.90 4.42
C LYS A 86 -9.60 -18.05 3.51
N SER A 87 -10.68 -17.92 2.73
CA SER A 87 -11.13 -18.97 1.82
C SER A 87 -10.17 -19.21 0.65
N ILE A 88 -9.52 -18.16 0.13
CA ILE A 88 -8.49 -18.27 -0.90
C ILE A 88 -7.24 -18.95 -0.34
N LYS A 89 -6.86 -18.59 0.89
CA LYS A 89 -5.73 -19.24 1.59
C LYS A 89 -6.00 -20.72 1.78
N GLN A 90 -7.20 -21.08 2.25
CA GLN A 90 -7.59 -22.47 2.44
C GLN A 90 -7.60 -23.22 1.11
N TYR A 91 -8.13 -22.61 0.05
CA TYR A 91 -8.14 -23.20 -1.29
C TYR A 91 -6.75 -23.58 -1.80
N ALA A 92 -5.76 -22.69 -1.61
CA ALA A 92 -4.38 -23.00 -1.96
C ALA A 92 -3.79 -24.16 -1.14
N ILE A 93 -4.14 -24.26 0.16
CA ILE A 93 -3.75 -25.37 1.04
C ILE A 93 -4.39 -26.68 0.57
N ASP A 94 -5.69 -26.68 0.28
CA ASP A 94 -6.46 -27.87 -0.16
C ASP A 94 -5.95 -28.37 -1.50
N LYS A 95 -5.42 -27.48 -2.35
CA LYS A 95 -4.76 -27.85 -3.61
C LYS A 95 -3.37 -28.47 -3.40
N GLY A 96 -2.84 -28.50 -2.18
CA GLY A 96 -1.53 -29.06 -1.84
C GLY A 96 -0.34 -28.12 -2.03
N LEU A 97 -0.58 -26.81 -2.22
CA LEU A 97 0.49 -25.82 -2.34
C LEU A 97 1.11 -25.51 -0.97
N ILE A 98 2.40 -25.24 -0.96
CA ILE A 98 3.10 -24.70 0.21
C ILE A 98 2.74 -23.23 0.33
N VAL A 99 2.03 -22.86 1.40
CA VAL A 99 1.55 -21.48 1.59
C VAL A 99 2.52 -20.67 2.47
N VAL A 100 2.92 -19.50 1.99
CA VAL A 100 3.70 -18.51 2.73
C VAL A 100 2.91 -17.21 2.78
N ASP A 101 2.85 -16.57 3.94
CA ASP A 101 2.06 -15.36 4.19
C ASP A 101 2.98 -14.16 4.48
N ALA A 102 3.10 -13.26 3.51
CA ALA A 102 3.87 -12.03 3.62
C ALA A 102 3.04 -10.82 4.07
N THR A 103 1.83 -11.05 4.59
CA THR A 103 0.94 -9.97 5.05
C THR A 103 1.63 -9.08 6.09
N CYS A 104 1.54 -7.77 5.89
CA CYS A 104 2.07 -6.78 6.82
C CYS A 104 1.46 -6.94 8.22
N SER A 105 2.29 -6.77 9.25
CA SER A 105 1.84 -6.87 10.65
C SER A 105 0.72 -5.89 11.00
N ASP A 106 0.74 -4.69 10.40
CA ASP A 106 -0.30 -3.69 10.64
C ASP A 106 -1.64 -4.10 10.01
N VAL A 107 -1.61 -4.79 8.85
CA VAL A 107 -2.81 -5.38 8.22
C VAL A 107 -3.33 -6.56 9.04
N LEU A 108 -2.44 -7.46 9.49
CA LEU A 108 -2.82 -8.58 10.37
C LEU A 108 -3.50 -8.07 11.65
N LYS A 109 -2.95 -7.02 12.27
CA LYS A 109 -3.51 -6.42 13.47
C LYS A 109 -4.94 -5.90 13.25
N ILE A 110 -5.21 -5.24 12.10
CA ILE A 110 -6.57 -4.82 11.76
C ILE A 110 -7.49 -6.04 11.55
N MET A 111 -7.01 -7.07 10.87
CA MET A 111 -7.79 -8.31 10.68
C MET A 111 -8.14 -8.96 12.02
N ASP A 112 -7.22 -8.98 12.98
CA ASP A 112 -7.43 -9.53 14.32
C ASP A 112 -8.44 -8.69 15.11
N ILE A 113 -8.31 -7.36 15.09
CA ILE A 113 -9.27 -6.44 15.73
C ILE A 113 -10.68 -6.65 15.15
N VAL A 114 -10.80 -6.63 13.82
CA VAL A 114 -12.10 -6.84 13.16
C VAL A 114 -12.69 -8.21 13.53
N THR A 115 -11.87 -9.27 13.53
CA THR A 115 -12.31 -10.62 13.89
C THR A 115 -12.78 -10.70 15.34
N ASP A 116 -12.06 -10.07 16.29
CA ASP A 116 -12.45 -10.02 17.70
C ASP A 116 -13.82 -9.32 17.89
N TYR A 117 -14.01 -8.17 17.25
CA TYR A 117 -15.26 -7.43 17.35
C TYR A 117 -16.43 -8.16 16.69
N LEU A 118 -16.22 -8.82 15.54
CA LEU A 118 -17.22 -9.69 14.90
C LEU A 118 -17.65 -10.83 15.84
N ASN A 119 -16.70 -11.48 16.54
CA ASN A 119 -16.99 -12.54 17.51
C ASN A 119 -17.80 -12.02 18.73
N ARG A 120 -17.76 -10.72 18.99
CA ARG A 120 -18.54 -10.05 20.04
C ARG A 120 -19.87 -9.48 19.52
N ASN A 121 -20.29 -9.87 18.31
CA ASN A 121 -21.50 -9.45 17.62
C ASN A 121 -21.54 -7.93 17.30
N TYR A 122 -20.42 -7.35 16.89
CA TYR A 122 -20.36 -6.00 16.33
C TYR A 122 -20.56 -6.04 14.82
N ASP A 123 -21.19 -5.02 14.26
CA ASP A 123 -20.98 -4.64 12.88
C ASP A 123 -19.72 -3.80 12.75
N VAL A 124 -19.07 -3.87 11.59
CA VAL A 124 -17.82 -3.14 11.33
C VAL A 124 -18.02 -2.22 10.15
N ILE A 125 -17.82 -0.93 10.34
CA ILE A 125 -17.71 0.04 9.26
C ILE A 125 -16.22 0.17 8.91
N TYR A 126 -15.86 -0.30 7.73
CA TYR A 126 -14.48 -0.28 7.23
C TYR A 126 -14.33 0.82 6.17
N ILE A 127 -13.56 1.87 6.50
CA ILE A 127 -13.25 2.96 5.58
C ILE A 127 -12.07 2.54 4.70
N GLY A 128 -12.28 2.41 3.39
CA GLY A 128 -11.24 1.93 2.48
C GLY A 128 -11.58 2.15 1.02
N LYS A 129 -10.69 1.74 0.13
CA LYS A 129 -10.91 1.80 -1.32
C LYS A 129 -11.58 0.54 -1.83
N ASN A 130 -12.54 0.72 -2.73
CA ASN A 130 -13.10 -0.40 -3.47
C ASN A 130 -12.01 -1.11 -4.29
N ASN A 131 -12.10 -2.43 -4.40
CA ASN A 131 -11.16 -3.29 -5.14
C ASN A 131 -9.69 -3.25 -4.65
N HIS A 132 -9.37 -2.60 -3.55
CA HIS A 132 -8.04 -2.68 -2.96
C HIS A 132 -7.86 -4.05 -2.25
N PRO A 133 -6.71 -4.75 -2.43
CA PRO A 133 -6.50 -6.09 -1.83
C PRO A 133 -6.72 -6.13 -0.32
N GLU A 134 -6.26 -5.12 0.43
CA GLU A 134 -6.49 -5.02 1.88
C GLU A 134 -7.98 -4.90 2.21
N SER A 135 -8.71 -4.02 1.50
CA SER A 135 -10.16 -3.89 1.71
C SER A 135 -10.89 -5.20 1.41
N GLN A 136 -10.51 -5.88 0.32
CA GLN A 136 -11.10 -7.18 -0.04
C GLN A 136 -10.82 -8.25 1.03
N ALA A 137 -9.63 -8.26 1.62
CA ALA A 137 -9.30 -9.18 2.71
C ALA A 137 -10.17 -8.93 3.95
N ILE A 138 -10.37 -7.66 4.34
CA ILE A 138 -11.17 -7.30 5.53
C ILE A 138 -12.67 -7.54 5.31
N ILE A 139 -13.25 -7.07 4.19
CA ILE A 139 -14.68 -7.25 3.94
C ILE A 139 -15.09 -8.73 3.76
N SER A 140 -14.14 -9.57 3.39
CA SER A 140 -14.36 -11.01 3.27
C SER A 140 -14.48 -11.76 4.60
N LEU A 141 -14.16 -11.11 5.73
CA LEU A 141 -14.21 -11.75 7.05
C LEU A 141 -15.64 -12.10 7.47
N ALA A 142 -16.61 -11.23 7.17
CA ALA A 142 -18.02 -11.47 7.46
C ALA A 142 -18.94 -10.49 6.70
N LYS A 143 -20.21 -10.86 6.56
CA LYS A 143 -21.25 -9.97 5.96
C LYS A 143 -21.52 -8.70 6.78
N GLN A 144 -21.18 -8.71 8.07
CA GLN A 144 -21.30 -7.56 8.98
C GLN A 144 -20.16 -6.53 8.78
N VAL A 145 -19.25 -6.72 7.83
CA VAL A 145 -18.24 -5.72 7.48
C VAL A 145 -18.76 -4.89 6.31
N HIS A 146 -19.00 -3.62 6.57
CA HIS A 146 -19.58 -2.66 5.63
C HIS A 146 -18.48 -1.74 5.10
N LEU A 147 -18.17 -1.82 3.81
CA LEU A 147 -17.20 -0.95 3.16
C LEU A 147 -17.80 0.46 2.96
N VAL A 148 -17.05 1.46 3.36
CA VAL A 148 -17.32 2.88 3.10
C VAL A 148 -16.16 3.48 2.34
N THR A 149 -16.45 4.05 1.17
CA THR A 149 -15.46 4.70 0.31
C THR A 149 -15.63 6.22 0.27
N ASN A 150 -16.85 6.70 0.57
CA ASN A 150 -17.24 8.10 0.52
C ASN A 150 -18.50 8.37 1.38
N GLN A 151 -18.95 9.63 1.44
CA GLN A 151 -20.12 10.04 2.21
C GLN A 151 -21.44 9.39 1.72
N ASP A 152 -21.58 9.13 0.42
CA ASP A 152 -22.81 8.52 -0.11
C ASP A 152 -22.96 7.08 0.38
N ASP A 153 -21.86 6.36 0.57
CA ASP A 153 -21.88 5.03 1.18
C ASP A 153 -22.42 5.12 2.62
N ILE A 154 -21.98 6.12 3.40
CA ILE A 154 -22.45 6.33 4.76
C ILE A 154 -23.97 6.62 4.77
N ASN A 155 -24.46 7.43 3.84
CA ASN A 155 -25.88 7.74 3.73
C ASN A 155 -26.73 6.49 3.48
N ARG A 156 -26.20 5.54 2.68
CA ARG A 156 -26.87 4.26 2.34
C ARG A 156 -26.79 3.19 3.43
N LEU A 157 -25.88 3.31 4.40
CA LEU A 157 -25.79 2.35 5.51
C LEU A 157 -27.09 2.33 6.31
N ASP A 158 -27.63 1.14 6.56
CA ASP A 158 -28.77 0.88 7.45
C ASP A 158 -28.42 -0.22 8.45
N ILE A 159 -27.53 0.09 9.38
CA ILE A 159 -27.08 -0.83 10.43
C ILE A 159 -28.03 -0.68 11.62
N LYS A 160 -28.68 -1.79 12.01
CA LYS A 160 -29.63 -1.83 13.13
C LYS A 160 -28.96 -2.17 14.47
N ASN A 161 -27.77 -2.71 14.41
CA ASN A 161 -27.00 -3.07 15.58
C ASN A 161 -26.41 -1.81 16.25
N GLU A 162 -26.58 -1.69 17.55
CA GLU A 162 -25.98 -0.60 18.33
C GLU A 162 -24.47 -0.80 18.59
N LYS A 163 -23.97 -2.04 18.41
CA LYS A 163 -22.56 -2.39 18.54
C LYS A 163 -21.87 -2.21 17.21
N ILE A 164 -21.18 -1.10 17.02
CA ILE A 164 -20.49 -0.76 15.77
C ILE A 164 -19.02 -0.46 16.06
N LEU A 165 -18.12 -1.05 15.28
CA LEU A 165 -16.72 -0.69 15.22
C LEU A 165 -16.47 0.11 13.95
N ILE A 166 -15.70 1.21 14.06
CA ILE A 166 -15.17 1.95 12.91
C ILE A 166 -13.68 1.66 12.82
N THR A 167 -13.20 1.25 11.65
CA THR A 167 -11.77 1.11 11.35
C THR A 167 -11.51 1.47 9.89
N ASN A 168 -10.24 1.48 9.46
CA ASN A 168 -9.88 1.93 8.11
C ASN A 168 -8.70 1.17 7.52
N GLN A 169 -8.60 1.24 6.18
CA GLN A 169 -7.46 0.75 5.42
C GLN A 169 -6.18 1.49 5.83
N THR A 170 -5.07 0.74 5.97
CA THR A 170 -3.79 1.24 6.49
C THR A 170 -3.18 2.39 5.68
N THR A 171 -3.52 2.51 4.41
CA THR A 171 -2.95 3.50 3.48
C THR A 171 -3.91 4.63 3.09
N MET A 172 -5.01 4.81 3.83
CA MET A 172 -5.93 5.93 3.60
C MET A 172 -5.31 7.29 4.01
N SER A 173 -5.86 8.37 3.47
CA SER A 173 -5.57 9.72 3.98
C SER A 173 -6.10 9.85 5.40
N MET A 174 -5.26 10.31 6.32
CA MET A 174 -5.69 10.57 7.69
C MET A 174 -6.78 11.66 7.74
N PHE A 175 -6.68 12.69 6.88
CA PHE A 175 -7.64 13.80 6.84
C PHE A 175 -9.01 13.37 6.29
N GLU A 176 -9.02 12.61 5.18
CA GLU A 176 -10.27 12.04 4.63
C GLU A 176 -10.91 11.07 5.60
N THR A 177 -10.10 10.23 6.24
CA THR A 177 -10.58 9.24 7.21
C THR A 177 -11.23 9.93 8.41
N GLU A 178 -10.60 10.97 8.97
CA GLU A 178 -11.18 11.76 10.06
C GLU A 178 -12.52 12.38 9.66
N SER A 179 -12.61 12.99 8.47
CA SER A 179 -13.87 13.58 7.97
C SER A 179 -15.01 12.54 7.84
N LEU A 180 -14.69 11.34 7.30
CA LEU A 180 -15.68 10.26 7.19
C LEU A 180 -16.08 9.72 8.57
N ILE A 181 -15.14 9.58 9.50
CA ILE A 181 -15.41 9.16 10.88
C ILE A 181 -16.37 10.13 11.55
N ASP A 182 -16.17 11.44 11.41
CA ASP A 182 -17.08 12.44 11.99
C ASP A 182 -18.49 12.32 11.47
N ILE A 183 -18.65 12.04 10.18
CA ILE A 183 -19.97 11.82 9.56
C ILE A 183 -20.60 10.52 10.07
N ILE A 184 -19.80 9.44 10.18
CA ILE A 184 -20.27 8.15 10.71
C ILE A 184 -20.71 8.32 12.16
N LEU A 185 -19.96 9.01 13.00
CA LEU A 185 -20.28 9.22 14.42
C LEU A 185 -21.52 10.10 14.61
N LYS A 186 -21.85 11.03 13.69
CA LYS A 186 -23.12 11.75 13.69
C LYS A 186 -24.30 10.82 13.42
N LYS A 187 -24.12 9.81 12.57
CA LYS A 187 -25.19 8.85 12.24
C LYS A 187 -25.27 7.70 13.26
N TYR A 188 -24.14 7.27 13.80
CA TYR A 188 -24.01 6.17 14.76
C TYR A 188 -23.20 6.63 15.99
N PRO A 189 -23.81 7.37 16.93
CA PRO A 189 -23.09 8.03 18.04
C PRO A 189 -22.42 7.06 19.03
N TYR A 190 -22.84 5.79 19.05
CA TYR A 190 -22.28 4.76 19.96
C TYR A 190 -21.18 3.94 19.32
N ALA A 191 -20.83 4.22 18.06
CA ALA A 191 -19.79 3.47 17.36
C ALA A 191 -18.42 3.66 18.04
N GLN A 192 -17.70 2.56 18.22
CA GLN A 192 -16.36 2.56 18.77
C GLN A 192 -15.33 2.73 17.66
N LEU A 193 -14.28 3.49 17.92
CA LEU A 193 -13.22 3.73 16.97
C LEU A 193 -11.99 2.88 17.30
N ALA A 194 -11.56 2.02 16.39
CA ALA A 194 -10.24 1.41 16.45
C ALA A 194 -9.18 2.41 16.00
N LYS A 195 -8.32 2.84 16.92
CA LYS A 195 -7.26 3.86 16.67
C LYS A 195 -6.04 3.30 15.93
N GLU A 196 -6.24 2.55 14.85
CA GLU A 196 -5.15 1.86 14.18
C GLU A 196 -4.97 2.35 12.74
N VAL A 197 -4.26 3.46 12.58
CA VAL A 197 -3.65 3.83 11.29
C VAL A 197 -2.20 3.37 11.29
N CYS A 198 -1.73 2.78 10.19
CA CYS A 198 -0.33 2.41 10.04
C CYS A 198 0.58 3.61 10.30
N ASP A 199 1.44 3.52 11.33
CA ASP A 199 2.32 4.61 11.73
C ASP A 199 3.23 5.09 10.59
N ALA A 200 3.71 4.16 9.76
CA ALA A 200 4.52 4.49 8.58
C ALA A 200 3.77 5.38 7.57
N THR A 201 2.47 5.16 7.37
CA THR A 201 1.62 6.01 6.52
C THR A 201 1.40 7.37 7.18
N LYS A 202 1.02 7.38 8.45
CA LYS A 202 0.77 8.60 9.22
C LYS A 202 1.99 9.53 9.24
N GLN A 203 3.17 9.01 9.56
CA GLN A 203 4.40 9.82 9.62
C GLN A 203 4.74 10.44 8.27
N ARG A 204 4.59 9.72 7.15
CA ARG A 204 4.82 10.27 5.80
C ARG A 204 3.84 11.39 5.47
N GLN A 205 2.57 11.19 5.75
CA GLN A 205 1.53 12.19 5.50
C GLN A 205 1.77 13.45 6.34
N LEU A 206 2.08 13.30 7.62
CA LEU A 206 2.44 14.43 8.50
C LEU A 206 3.72 15.15 8.05
N ALA A 207 4.70 14.44 7.50
CA ALA A 207 5.91 15.08 7.00
C ALA A 207 5.63 15.97 5.78
N VAL A 208 4.75 15.52 4.87
CA VAL A 208 4.33 16.33 3.71
C VAL A 208 3.43 17.48 4.15
N SER A 209 2.47 17.26 5.06
CA SER A 209 1.54 18.32 5.51
C SER A 209 2.21 19.48 6.25
N LYS A 210 3.43 19.28 6.77
CA LYS A 210 4.22 20.31 7.46
C LYS A 210 5.16 21.10 6.54
N LEU A 211 5.19 20.81 5.24
CA LEU A 211 6.03 21.54 4.30
C LEU A 211 5.61 23.01 4.20
N LYS A 212 6.61 23.90 4.23
CA LYS A 212 6.44 25.35 4.06
C LYS A 212 7.49 25.87 3.08
N ASP A 213 7.14 26.91 2.34
CA ASP A 213 8.04 27.59 1.40
C ASP A 213 8.64 26.61 0.35
N VAL A 214 7.82 25.69 -0.14
CA VAL A 214 8.13 24.72 -1.18
C VAL A 214 7.38 25.08 -2.46
N ASP A 215 8.10 25.22 -3.56
CA ASP A 215 7.51 25.55 -4.88
C ASP A 215 7.02 24.29 -5.61
N CYS A 216 7.75 23.17 -5.46
CA CYS A 216 7.45 21.92 -6.13
C CYS A 216 7.63 20.73 -5.18
N LEU A 217 6.68 19.79 -5.20
CA LEU A 217 6.79 18.50 -4.52
C LEU A 217 6.91 17.38 -5.56
N ILE A 218 7.97 16.61 -5.48
CA ILE A 218 8.16 15.38 -6.25
C ILE A 218 7.85 14.19 -5.34
N VAL A 219 6.89 13.36 -5.77
CA VAL A 219 6.52 12.13 -5.07
C VAL A 219 6.93 10.93 -5.93
N VAL A 220 7.96 10.21 -5.47
CA VAL A 220 8.48 9.04 -6.16
C VAL A 220 7.68 7.81 -5.76
N GLY A 221 7.16 7.05 -6.72
CA GLY A 221 6.45 5.80 -6.46
C GLY A 221 5.51 5.37 -7.58
N ASP A 222 5.10 4.12 -7.52
CA ASP A 222 4.23 3.48 -8.51
C ASP A 222 2.85 4.15 -8.59
N VAL A 223 2.31 4.26 -9.79
CA VAL A 223 0.98 4.86 -10.06
C VAL A 223 -0.16 4.11 -9.39
N LYS A 224 -0.01 2.81 -9.14
CA LYS A 224 -0.98 1.95 -8.44
C LYS A 224 -0.89 2.06 -6.91
N SER A 225 0.16 2.71 -6.39
CA SER A 225 0.36 2.85 -4.95
C SER A 225 -0.58 3.89 -4.34
N ASN A 226 -1.50 3.44 -3.48
CA ASN A 226 -2.38 4.36 -2.76
C ASN A 226 -1.60 5.33 -1.87
N ASN A 227 -0.56 4.86 -1.18
CA ASN A 227 0.28 5.72 -0.34
C ASN A 227 0.94 6.84 -1.15
N THR A 228 1.50 6.53 -2.33
CA THR A 228 2.07 7.53 -3.25
C THR A 228 1.03 8.57 -3.67
N ALA A 229 -0.17 8.13 -4.05
CA ALA A 229 -1.26 9.01 -4.46
C ALA A 229 -1.69 9.96 -3.33
N GLN A 230 -1.78 9.45 -2.09
CA GLN A 230 -2.16 10.27 -0.94
C GLN A 230 -1.12 11.34 -0.60
N LEU A 231 0.18 11.03 -0.70
CA LEU A 231 1.23 12.03 -0.46
C LEU A 231 1.18 13.17 -1.48
N ALA A 232 0.93 12.87 -2.75
CA ALA A 232 0.78 13.88 -3.79
C ALA A 232 -0.45 14.77 -3.51
N ARG A 233 -1.59 14.16 -3.18
CA ARG A 233 -2.82 14.87 -2.86
C ARG A 233 -2.65 15.81 -1.66
N ILE A 234 -2.00 15.38 -0.59
CA ILE A 234 -1.71 16.24 0.56
C ILE A 234 -0.85 17.44 0.13
N GLY A 235 0.13 17.24 -0.75
CA GLY A 235 0.92 18.33 -1.32
C GLY A 235 0.07 19.36 -2.07
N GLU A 236 -0.92 18.92 -2.82
CA GLU A 236 -1.90 19.78 -3.52
C GLU A 236 -2.80 20.52 -2.52
N GLU A 237 -3.31 19.83 -1.50
CA GLU A 237 -4.22 20.38 -0.46
C GLU A 237 -3.54 21.47 0.40
N ILE A 238 -2.24 21.36 0.69
CA ILE A 238 -1.49 22.40 1.40
C ILE A 238 -1.03 23.56 0.50
N GLY A 239 -1.40 23.55 -0.78
CA GLY A 239 -1.20 24.66 -1.71
C GLY A 239 0.19 24.71 -2.36
N ILE A 240 0.93 23.58 -2.46
CA ILE A 240 2.19 23.55 -3.23
C ILE A 240 1.88 23.77 -4.72
N LYS A 241 2.55 24.75 -5.35
CA LYS A 241 2.27 25.21 -6.72
C LYS A 241 2.34 24.11 -7.78
N LYS A 242 3.28 23.18 -7.61
CA LYS A 242 3.47 22.05 -8.52
C LYS A 242 3.68 20.75 -7.73
N VAL A 243 2.87 19.76 -8.02
CA VAL A 243 3.06 18.39 -7.50
C VAL A 243 3.27 17.45 -8.67
N VAL A 244 4.36 16.68 -8.63
CA VAL A 244 4.75 15.76 -9.69
C VAL A 244 4.88 14.36 -9.10
N LYS A 245 4.17 13.39 -9.68
CA LYS A 245 4.33 11.97 -9.38
C LYS A 245 5.19 11.33 -10.46
N ILE A 246 6.23 10.63 -10.05
CA ILE A 246 7.15 9.91 -10.93
C ILE A 246 7.48 8.54 -10.37
N GLU A 247 7.86 7.62 -11.22
CA GLU A 247 8.32 6.29 -10.78
C GLU A 247 9.84 6.20 -10.72
N LYS A 248 10.56 6.96 -11.56
CA LYS A 248 12.02 6.93 -11.72
C LYS A 248 12.55 8.30 -12.17
N ALA A 249 13.87 8.48 -12.13
CA ALA A 249 14.51 9.75 -12.49
C ALA A 249 14.30 10.17 -13.95
N SER A 250 14.22 9.23 -14.90
CA SER A 250 13.97 9.56 -16.32
C SER A 250 12.61 10.22 -16.56
N ASP A 251 11.64 10.04 -15.68
CA ASP A 251 10.32 10.66 -15.81
C ASP A 251 10.36 12.18 -15.55
N LEU A 252 11.50 12.69 -15.05
CA LEU A 252 11.72 14.13 -14.85
C LEU A 252 12.10 14.87 -16.12
N THR A 253 12.59 14.18 -17.16
CA THR A 253 13.02 14.81 -18.41
C THR A 253 11.91 15.59 -19.11
N ASP A 254 10.66 15.19 -18.91
CA ASP A 254 9.48 15.83 -19.48
C ASP A 254 8.92 16.96 -18.58
N ASN A 255 9.55 17.21 -17.43
CA ASN A 255 9.12 18.23 -16.49
C ASN A 255 10.11 19.38 -16.44
N ASP A 256 9.70 20.57 -16.86
CA ASP A 256 10.50 21.78 -16.67
C ASP A 256 10.44 22.22 -15.20
N LEU A 257 11.53 21.95 -14.48
CA LEU A 257 11.69 22.31 -13.08
C LEU A 257 12.55 23.55 -12.87
N SER A 258 13.02 24.20 -13.95
CA SER A 258 13.96 25.34 -13.90
C SER A 258 13.38 26.58 -13.21
N SER A 259 12.07 26.74 -13.21
CA SER A 259 11.36 27.87 -12.58
C SER A 259 11.18 27.75 -11.07
N TYR A 260 11.49 26.59 -10.47
CA TYR A 260 11.29 26.36 -9.02
C TYR A 260 12.58 26.51 -8.23
N ASN A 261 12.53 27.33 -7.17
CA ASN A 261 13.68 27.60 -6.30
C ASN A 261 13.84 26.51 -5.23
N THR A 262 12.72 26.00 -4.69
CA THR A 262 12.72 24.99 -3.62
C THR A 262 11.89 23.78 -4.02
N ILE A 263 12.53 22.63 -4.13
CA ILE A 263 11.90 21.35 -4.49
C ILE A 263 11.97 20.40 -3.29
N ALA A 264 10.82 19.93 -2.82
CA ALA A 264 10.74 18.84 -1.85
C ALA A 264 10.60 17.49 -2.56
N ILE A 265 11.26 16.46 -2.04
CA ILE A 265 11.22 15.10 -2.60
C ILE A 265 10.82 14.14 -1.49
N THR A 266 9.79 13.35 -1.74
CA THR A 266 9.34 12.24 -0.90
C THR A 266 9.07 10.99 -1.73
N SER A 267 8.74 9.89 -1.07
CA SER A 267 8.34 8.68 -1.78
C SER A 267 7.34 7.83 -1.01
N GLY A 268 6.59 7.01 -1.76
CA GLY A 268 5.65 6.05 -1.20
C GLY A 268 6.33 4.95 -0.38
N ALA A 269 5.56 4.32 0.51
CA ALA A 269 6.03 3.28 1.43
C ALA A 269 6.50 1.97 0.73
N SER A 270 6.13 1.78 -0.53
CA SER A 270 6.56 0.65 -1.38
C SER A 270 7.64 1.04 -2.40
N THR A 271 8.16 2.27 -2.33
CA THR A 271 9.18 2.76 -3.27
C THR A 271 10.57 2.32 -2.83
N PRO A 272 11.35 1.68 -3.71
CA PRO A 272 12.76 1.38 -3.44
C PRO A 272 13.54 2.63 -3.03
N PRO A 273 14.30 2.62 -1.93
CA PRO A 273 15.12 3.76 -1.52
C PRO A 273 16.11 4.22 -2.60
N TYR A 274 16.62 3.26 -3.37
CA TYR A 274 17.47 3.50 -4.53
C TYR A 274 16.85 4.48 -5.54
N LEU A 275 15.57 4.29 -5.92
CA LEU A 275 14.91 5.16 -6.91
C LEU A 275 14.75 6.60 -6.38
N THR A 276 14.41 6.75 -5.10
CA THR A 276 14.32 8.08 -4.48
C THR A 276 15.70 8.77 -4.46
N LYS A 277 16.75 8.01 -4.14
CA LYS A 277 18.13 8.50 -4.18
C LYS A 277 18.54 8.93 -5.58
N GLN A 278 18.24 8.12 -6.61
CA GLN A 278 18.53 8.42 -8.01
C GLN A 278 17.88 9.75 -8.46
N VAL A 279 16.62 9.98 -8.07
CA VAL A 279 15.92 11.26 -8.34
C VAL A 279 16.64 12.45 -7.70
N ILE A 280 17.09 12.30 -6.44
CA ILE A 280 17.82 13.35 -5.74
C ILE A 280 19.17 13.61 -6.39
N ASP A 281 19.93 12.56 -6.70
CA ASP A 281 21.25 12.64 -7.32
C ASP A 281 21.17 13.26 -8.73
N TYR A 282 20.09 12.96 -9.48
CA TYR A 282 19.81 13.57 -10.77
C TYR A 282 19.58 15.09 -10.65
N LEU A 283 18.72 15.53 -9.73
CA LEU A 283 18.43 16.95 -9.52
C LEU A 283 19.62 17.74 -8.96
N ASP A 284 20.48 17.10 -8.17
CA ASP A 284 21.73 17.67 -7.68
C ASP A 284 22.85 17.70 -8.74
N ASN A 285 22.59 17.24 -9.98
CA ASN A 285 23.56 17.04 -11.05
C ASN A 285 24.74 16.12 -10.67
N LYS A 286 24.54 15.20 -9.72
CA LYS A 286 25.57 14.26 -9.26
C LYS A 286 25.60 12.97 -10.08
N CYS A 287 24.47 12.63 -10.72
CA CYS A 287 24.32 11.49 -11.58
C CYS A 287 23.34 11.82 -12.72
N LEU A 288 23.80 11.71 -13.96
CA LEU A 288 22.96 11.90 -15.15
C LEU A 288 22.39 10.58 -15.69
N ASP A 289 22.84 9.44 -15.15
CA ASP A 289 22.29 8.15 -15.50
C ASP A 289 20.93 7.92 -14.83
N THR A 290 19.91 7.91 -15.66
CA THR A 290 18.51 7.71 -15.24
C THR A 290 18.05 6.26 -15.43
N LYS A 291 18.92 5.36 -15.89
CA LYS A 291 18.61 3.93 -16.07
C LYS A 291 18.42 3.28 -14.70
N VAL A 292 17.35 2.50 -14.58
CA VAL A 292 17.07 1.76 -13.34
C VAL A 292 17.92 0.49 -13.30
N ASP A 293 18.68 0.36 -12.23
CA ASP A 293 19.42 -0.87 -11.89
C ASP A 293 18.48 -1.77 -11.07
N ILE A 294 17.96 -2.82 -11.72
CA ILE A 294 16.97 -3.71 -11.12
C ILE A 294 17.56 -4.53 -9.95
N GLU A 295 18.84 -4.84 -9.97
CA GLU A 295 19.50 -5.62 -8.90
C GLU A 295 19.44 -4.86 -7.56
N ARG A 296 19.51 -3.54 -7.59
CA ARG A 296 19.46 -2.66 -6.40
C ARG A 296 18.06 -2.44 -5.83
N ILE A 297 17.03 -2.87 -6.54
CA ILE A 297 15.63 -2.67 -6.08
C ILE A 297 15.34 -3.41 -4.78
N LEU A 298 15.89 -4.61 -4.62
CA LEU A 298 15.67 -5.44 -3.44
C LEU A 298 16.72 -5.22 -2.31
N ASP A 299 17.60 -4.22 -2.44
CA ASP A 299 18.48 -3.81 -1.35
C ASP A 299 17.66 -3.20 -0.21
N LEU A 300 17.89 -3.67 1.04
CA LEU A 300 17.12 -3.35 2.22
C LEU A 300 17.93 -2.52 3.23
#